data_2746587792982a6b5a85d0efdee93f47
#
_entry.id   2746587792982a6b5a85d0efdee93f47
#
_cell.length_a   1.000
_cell.length_b   1.000
_cell.length_c   1.000
_cell.angle_alpha   90.00
_cell.angle_beta   90.00
_cell.angle_gamma   90.00
#
_symmetry.space_group_name_H-M   'P 1'
#
loop_
_entity.id
_entity.type
_entity.pdbx_description
1 polymer ?
#
loop_
_entity_poly.entity_id
_entity_poly.type
_entity_poly.pdbx_seq_one_letter_code
_entity_poly.pdbx_strand_id
1 'polypeptide(L)'
;MAIYHLTAKTVSRGASVTAAVRSDYIERCGRYASDHAELLHKGHGNMPAWASDAPRNYWEAADAHERANGRLFKQLEFALPKELSPAQQTALAASFCREMALTKDGPLPYSFAVHRGHDKENPHCHLLISERVNDGVSRAPNLWFKRAAKEQEKGGAKKTNELRPREWLLRCRELWAERANHALHLAGYEARIDHRTLEAQGIDRAPTTHLGPSVAAMERKGIRTMRGNRNRQREAAVLQSAPASVPTPTPAPTIEECQAVLLAIAKQEPNKMDYHYQAQIKPYMEYFAEADDKAEAFVFCRERMEADVTTEAPRLK
;
A
#
# COMPACT_ATOMS: atom_id res chain seq x y z
N MET A 1 10.57 -15.60 5.59
CA MET A 1 11.42 -14.60 4.90
C MET A 1 10.52 -13.68 4.11
N ALA A 2 10.57 -12.39 4.38
CA ALA A 2 9.80 -11.37 3.68
C ALA A 2 10.16 -11.37 2.17
N ILE A 3 9.16 -11.28 1.32
CA ILE A 3 9.35 -11.30 -0.14
C ILE A 3 8.95 -9.96 -0.71
N TYR A 4 9.86 -9.34 -1.48
CA TYR A 4 9.54 -8.13 -2.22
C TYR A 4 8.68 -8.44 -3.45
N HIS A 5 7.53 -7.79 -3.56
CA HIS A 5 6.73 -7.76 -4.77
C HIS A 5 5.95 -6.45 -4.85
N LEU A 6 6.08 -5.70 -5.94
CA LEU A 6 5.20 -4.59 -6.27
C LEU A 6 5.06 -4.47 -7.79
N THR A 7 3.83 -4.56 -8.26
CA THR A 7 3.48 -4.35 -9.67
C THR A 7 2.46 -3.23 -9.83
N ALA A 8 2.50 -2.58 -10.99
CA ALA A 8 1.52 -1.56 -11.37
C ALA A 8 0.96 -1.86 -12.76
N LYS A 9 -0.36 -1.68 -12.90
CA LYS A 9 -1.07 -1.80 -14.18
C LYS A 9 -1.98 -0.60 -14.37
N THR A 10 -2.13 -0.13 -15.60
CA THR A 10 -3.12 0.89 -15.95
C THR A 10 -4.26 0.21 -16.70
N VAL A 11 -5.49 0.47 -16.29
CA VAL A 11 -6.70 -0.05 -16.92
C VAL A 11 -7.46 1.11 -17.55
N SER A 12 -7.77 0.95 -18.83
CA SER A 12 -8.52 1.92 -19.63
C SER A 12 -9.92 1.42 -19.91
N ARG A 13 -10.83 2.34 -20.19
CA ARG A 13 -12.19 2.01 -20.66
C ARG A 13 -12.10 1.21 -21.96
N GLY A 14 -12.94 0.17 -22.09
CA GLY A 14 -12.87 -0.77 -23.21
C GLY A 14 -11.99 -2.00 -22.96
N ALA A 15 -11.29 -2.07 -21.79
CA ALA A 15 -10.65 -3.29 -21.35
C ALA A 15 -11.70 -4.37 -21.03
N SER A 16 -11.29 -5.63 -21.02
CA SER A 16 -12.16 -6.78 -20.71
C SER A 16 -12.73 -6.77 -19.28
N VAL A 17 -12.14 -5.97 -18.39
CA VAL A 17 -12.56 -5.83 -16.99
C VAL A 17 -12.86 -4.36 -16.72
N THR A 18 -14.06 -4.08 -16.21
CA THR A 18 -14.51 -2.74 -15.83
C THR A 18 -13.97 -2.35 -14.45
N ALA A 19 -13.99 -1.06 -14.12
CA ALA A 19 -13.52 -0.57 -12.82
C ALA A 19 -14.41 -1.07 -11.68
N ALA A 20 -15.74 -1.09 -11.86
CA ALA A 20 -16.68 -1.61 -10.87
C ALA A 20 -16.46 -3.11 -10.61
N VAL A 21 -16.31 -3.91 -11.68
CA VAL A 21 -16.01 -5.35 -11.54
C VAL A 21 -14.67 -5.59 -10.85
N ARG A 22 -13.67 -4.73 -11.08
CA ARG A 22 -12.38 -4.82 -10.39
C ARG A 22 -12.49 -4.43 -8.92
N SER A 23 -13.28 -3.41 -8.59
CA SER A 23 -13.61 -3.06 -7.21
C SER A 23 -14.29 -4.22 -6.49
N ASP A 24 -15.34 -4.82 -7.09
CA ASP A 24 -16.02 -6.00 -6.54
C ASP A 24 -15.05 -7.16 -6.29
N TYR A 25 -14.12 -7.41 -7.22
CA TYR A 25 -13.11 -8.45 -7.07
C TYR A 25 -12.18 -8.22 -5.89
N ILE A 26 -11.61 -7.03 -5.74
CA ILE A 26 -10.69 -6.77 -4.64
C ILE A 26 -11.41 -6.72 -3.29
N GLU A 27 -12.65 -6.24 -3.26
CA GLU A 27 -13.46 -6.14 -2.06
C GLU A 27 -14.22 -7.44 -1.72
N ARG A 28 -14.04 -8.48 -2.51
CA ARG A 28 -14.76 -9.76 -2.36
C ARG A 28 -16.27 -9.58 -2.24
N CYS A 29 -16.84 -8.76 -3.13
CA CYS A 29 -18.26 -8.45 -3.19
C CYS A 29 -18.94 -9.06 -4.43
N GLY A 30 -20.28 -9.05 -4.45
CA GLY A 30 -21.05 -9.54 -5.57
C GLY A 30 -20.72 -11.00 -5.91
N ARG A 31 -20.37 -11.28 -7.16
CA ARG A 31 -20.02 -12.65 -7.63
C ARG A 31 -18.73 -13.23 -7.00
N TYR A 32 -17.96 -12.42 -6.31
CA TYR A 32 -16.71 -12.82 -5.62
C TYR A 32 -16.90 -13.00 -4.11
N ALA A 33 -18.13 -12.96 -3.62
CA ALA A 33 -18.43 -13.08 -2.19
C ALA A 33 -18.08 -14.46 -1.60
N SER A 34 -17.98 -15.51 -2.42
CA SER A 34 -17.49 -16.84 -2.00
C SER A 34 -16.07 -16.80 -1.45
N ASP A 35 -15.26 -15.86 -1.91
CA ASP A 35 -13.85 -15.73 -1.52
C ASP A 35 -13.65 -14.73 -0.35
N HIS A 36 -14.74 -14.34 0.32
CA HIS A 36 -14.71 -13.34 1.40
C HIS A 36 -13.80 -13.73 2.56
N ALA A 37 -13.61 -15.02 2.82
CA ALA A 37 -12.71 -15.50 3.87
C ALA A 37 -11.22 -15.11 3.65
N GLU A 38 -10.84 -14.74 2.42
CA GLU A 38 -9.50 -14.24 2.10
C GLU A 38 -9.32 -12.74 2.41
N LEU A 39 -10.41 -11.99 2.55
CA LEU A 39 -10.39 -10.56 2.80
C LEU A 39 -10.06 -10.29 4.28
N LEU A 40 -8.94 -9.61 4.53
CA LEU A 40 -8.57 -9.14 5.87
C LEU A 40 -9.16 -7.77 6.16
N HIS A 41 -9.03 -6.87 5.19
CA HIS A 41 -9.45 -5.47 5.34
C HIS A 41 -9.73 -4.85 3.98
N LYS A 42 -10.60 -3.86 3.96
CA LYS A 42 -10.81 -2.97 2.81
C LYS A 42 -10.99 -1.54 3.28
N GLY A 43 -10.60 -0.61 2.44
CA GLY A 43 -10.75 0.81 2.73
C GLY A 43 -10.72 1.64 1.45
N HIS A 44 -10.99 2.91 1.61
CA HIS A 44 -10.98 3.89 0.53
C HIS A 44 -10.70 5.29 1.08
N GLY A 45 -10.43 6.23 0.21
CA GLY A 45 -10.28 7.61 0.60
C GLY A 45 -10.34 8.58 -0.58
N ASN A 46 -10.41 9.86 -0.26
CA ASN A 46 -10.43 10.97 -1.20
C ASN A 46 -11.57 10.89 -2.23
N MET A 47 -12.65 10.17 -1.92
CA MET A 47 -13.81 10.07 -2.78
C MET A 47 -14.56 11.40 -2.83
N PRO A 48 -15.17 11.79 -3.97
CA PRO A 48 -16.13 12.89 -4.00
C PRO A 48 -17.35 12.57 -3.11
N ALA A 49 -18.04 13.59 -2.60
CA ALA A 49 -19.13 13.44 -1.64
C ALA A 49 -20.20 12.41 -2.05
N TRP A 50 -20.52 12.33 -3.36
CA TRP A 50 -21.52 11.37 -3.88
C TRP A 50 -21.06 9.90 -3.87
N ALA A 51 -19.79 9.63 -3.56
CA ALA A 51 -19.22 8.28 -3.47
C ALA A 51 -18.51 8.01 -2.13
N SER A 52 -18.58 8.94 -1.14
CA SER A 52 -17.89 8.81 0.14
C SER A 52 -18.31 7.56 0.92
N ASP A 53 -19.59 7.22 0.92
CA ASP A 53 -20.14 6.10 1.69
C ASP A 53 -20.22 4.80 0.88
N ALA A 54 -20.11 4.90 -0.44
CA ALA A 54 -20.16 3.79 -1.37
C ALA A 54 -19.13 3.94 -2.49
N PRO A 55 -17.85 3.61 -2.24
CA PRO A 55 -16.76 3.82 -3.19
C PRO A 55 -16.97 3.09 -4.52
N ARG A 56 -17.75 2.01 -4.52
CA ARG A 56 -18.16 1.30 -5.73
C ARG A 56 -18.85 2.23 -6.73
N ASN A 57 -19.67 3.20 -6.26
CA ASN A 57 -20.36 4.16 -7.12
C ASN A 57 -19.37 5.00 -7.92
N TYR A 58 -18.19 5.32 -7.35
CA TYR A 58 -17.13 6.02 -8.07
C TYR A 58 -16.64 5.22 -9.27
N TRP A 59 -16.41 3.93 -9.08
CA TRP A 59 -15.90 3.05 -10.14
C TRP A 59 -16.95 2.77 -11.22
N GLU A 60 -18.23 2.64 -10.86
CA GLU A 60 -19.34 2.57 -11.81
C GLU A 60 -19.47 3.84 -12.65
N ALA A 61 -19.38 5.00 -11.99
CA ALA A 61 -19.42 6.28 -12.70
C ALA A 61 -18.21 6.46 -13.64
N ALA A 62 -17.04 5.95 -13.26
CA ALA A 62 -15.87 5.93 -14.13
C ALA A 62 -16.11 5.08 -15.38
N ASP A 63 -16.69 3.89 -15.23
CA ASP A 63 -17.04 3.02 -16.36
C ASP A 63 -18.10 3.68 -17.29
N ALA A 64 -19.07 4.36 -16.70
CA ALA A 64 -20.17 4.97 -17.46
C ALA A 64 -19.73 6.25 -18.20
N HIS A 65 -18.92 7.10 -17.56
CA HIS A 65 -18.76 8.48 -17.99
C HIS A 65 -17.34 8.84 -18.46
N GLU A 66 -16.31 8.01 -18.20
CA GLU A 66 -14.99 8.27 -18.74
C GLU A 66 -15.03 8.12 -20.28
N ARG A 67 -14.24 8.88 -21.02
CA ARG A 67 -14.17 8.78 -22.48
C ARG A 67 -13.73 7.38 -22.92
N ALA A 68 -14.09 6.98 -24.13
CA ALA A 68 -13.93 5.62 -24.66
C ALA A 68 -12.51 5.03 -24.51
N ASN A 69 -11.47 5.83 -24.68
CA ASN A 69 -10.06 5.42 -24.50
C ASN A 69 -9.43 6.00 -23.22
N GLY A 70 -10.26 6.47 -22.28
CA GLY A 70 -9.80 7.08 -21.03
C GLY A 70 -9.29 6.01 -20.05
N ARG A 71 -8.22 6.35 -19.32
CA ARG A 71 -7.77 5.52 -18.20
C ARG A 71 -8.77 5.65 -17.07
N LEU A 72 -9.19 4.48 -16.54
CA LEU A 72 -10.14 4.37 -15.43
C LEU A 72 -9.39 4.46 -14.09
N PHE A 73 -8.35 3.65 -13.94
CA PHE A 73 -7.54 3.59 -12.74
C PHE A 73 -6.14 3.06 -13.02
N LYS A 74 -5.24 3.32 -12.09
CA LYS A 74 -3.99 2.59 -11.91
C LYS A 74 -4.15 1.62 -10.75
N GLN A 75 -3.82 0.37 -10.96
CA GLN A 75 -3.80 -0.64 -9.93
C GLN A 75 -2.35 -0.90 -9.52
N LEU A 76 -2.11 -0.88 -8.20
CA LEU A 76 -0.93 -1.47 -7.60
C LEU A 76 -1.32 -2.77 -6.92
N GLU A 77 -0.40 -3.73 -6.94
CA GLU A 77 -0.48 -4.98 -6.19
C GLU A 77 0.87 -5.20 -5.54
N PHE A 78 0.89 -5.36 -4.23
CA PHE A 78 2.13 -5.50 -3.46
C PHE A 78 1.97 -6.53 -2.35
N ALA A 79 3.03 -7.32 -2.13
CA ALA A 79 3.08 -8.34 -1.07
C ALA A 79 3.35 -7.66 0.27
N LEU A 80 2.67 -8.14 1.30
CA LEU A 80 2.87 -7.74 2.69
C LEU A 80 3.81 -8.73 3.39
N PRO A 81 4.67 -8.27 4.29
CA PRO A 81 5.51 -9.17 5.08
C PRO A 81 4.63 -10.13 5.90
N LYS A 82 4.85 -11.43 5.74
CA LYS A 82 4.10 -12.46 6.45
C LYS A 82 4.48 -12.58 7.93
N GLU A 83 5.61 -12.00 8.28
CA GLU A 83 6.13 -11.91 9.65
C GLU A 83 5.28 -10.98 10.51
N LEU A 84 4.64 -9.99 9.90
CA LEU A 84 3.76 -9.05 10.59
C LEU A 84 2.41 -9.68 10.92
N SER A 85 1.82 -9.29 12.04
CA SER A 85 0.44 -9.65 12.38
C SER A 85 -0.57 -9.11 11.35
N PRO A 86 -1.78 -9.69 11.24
CA PRO A 86 -2.81 -9.17 10.34
C PRO A 86 -3.15 -7.69 10.58
N ALA A 87 -3.13 -7.23 11.83
CA ALA A 87 -3.36 -5.84 12.19
C ALA A 87 -2.23 -4.95 11.67
N GLN A 88 -0.96 -5.33 11.88
CA GLN A 88 0.20 -4.61 11.37
C GLN A 88 0.24 -4.58 9.83
N GLN A 89 -0.10 -5.69 9.17
CA GLN A 89 -0.22 -5.76 7.71
C GLN A 89 -1.27 -4.79 7.19
N THR A 90 -2.43 -4.72 7.87
CA THR A 90 -3.52 -3.80 7.51
C THR A 90 -3.10 -2.35 7.68
N ALA A 91 -2.50 -1.99 8.81
CA ALA A 91 -2.04 -0.64 9.10
C ALA A 91 -0.97 -0.18 8.08
N LEU A 92 0.02 -1.03 7.81
CA LEU A 92 1.06 -0.77 6.81
C LEU A 92 0.47 -0.56 5.41
N ALA A 93 -0.48 -1.42 4.99
CA ALA A 93 -1.14 -1.30 3.70
C ALA A 93 -1.96 0.00 3.60
N ALA A 94 -2.75 0.33 4.63
CA ALA A 94 -3.59 1.52 4.66
C ALA A 94 -2.75 2.80 4.59
N SER A 95 -1.67 2.88 5.36
CA SER A 95 -0.74 4.01 5.36
C SER A 95 -0.10 4.20 3.99
N PHE A 96 0.45 3.14 3.39
CA PHE A 96 1.04 3.21 2.06
C PHE A 96 0.03 3.58 0.97
N CYS A 97 -1.19 3.03 1.01
CA CYS A 97 -2.25 3.37 0.05
C CYS A 97 -2.63 4.85 0.12
N ARG A 98 -2.74 5.41 1.32
CA ARG A 98 -3.00 6.84 1.53
C ARG A 98 -1.89 7.71 0.95
N GLU A 99 -0.64 7.35 1.22
CA GLU A 99 0.53 8.06 0.71
C GLU A 99 0.59 8.05 -0.83
N MET A 100 0.30 6.90 -1.46
CA MET A 100 0.27 6.78 -2.93
C MET A 100 -0.87 7.59 -3.57
N ALA A 101 -1.92 7.88 -2.84
CA ALA A 101 -3.06 8.66 -3.31
C ALA A 101 -2.91 10.17 -3.11
N LEU A 102 -1.76 10.63 -2.61
CA LEU A 102 -1.43 12.05 -2.49
C LEU A 102 -0.46 12.45 -3.60
N THR A 103 -0.79 13.54 -4.29
CA THR A 103 0.05 14.13 -5.35
C THR A 103 0.18 15.64 -5.13
N LYS A 104 1.14 16.27 -5.78
CA LYS A 104 1.26 17.74 -5.75
C LYS A 104 0.07 18.44 -6.41
N ASP A 105 -0.67 17.75 -7.30
CA ASP A 105 -1.90 18.26 -7.90
C ASP A 105 -3.10 18.16 -6.95
N GLY A 106 -3.00 17.36 -5.86
CA GLY A 106 -4.02 17.12 -4.84
C GLY A 106 -4.33 15.65 -4.60
N PRO A 107 -5.28 15.35 -3.71
CA PRO A 107 -5.65 13.98 -3.34
C PRO A 107 -6.39 13.26 -4.46
N LEU A 108 -6.12 11.97 -4.61
CA LEU A 108 -6.72 11.10 -5.61
C LEU A 108 -7.70 10.12 -4.97
N PRO A 109 -8.91 9.93 -5.52
CA PRO A 109 -9.81 8.87 -5.10
C PRO A 109 -9.17 7.48 -5.24
N TYR A 110 -9.27 6.66 -4.20
CA TYR A 110 -8.71 5.32 -4.18
C TYR A 110 -9.56 4.33 -3.38
N SER A 111 -9.43 3.06 -3.71
CA SER A 111 -9.94 1.92 -2.93
C SER A 111 -8.84 0.88 -2.81
N PHE A 112 -8.76 0.21 -1.66
CA PHE A 112 -7.80 -0.86 -1.46
C PHE A 112 -8.41 -2.03 -0.69
N ALA A 113 -7.81 -3.19 -0.84
CA ALA A 113 -8.15 -4.37 -0.07
C ALA A 113 -6.91 -5.19 0.25
N VAL A 114 -6.86 -5.71 1.47
CA VAL A 114 -5.82 -6.60 1.97
C VAL A 114 -6.35 -8.02 1.99
N HIS A 115 -5.64 -8.92 1.34
CA HIS A 115 -5.97 -10.33 1.23
C HIS A 115 -4.93 -11.20 1.93
N ARG A 116 -5.37 -12.30 2.55
CA ARG A 116 -4.45 -13.30 3.14
C ARG A 116 -3.72 -14.13 2.08
N GLY A 117 -4.28 -14.21 0.86
CA GLY A 117 -3.92 -15.24 -0.11
C GLY A 117 -4.56 -16.60 0.21
N HIS A 118 -4.66 -17.45 -0.82
CA HIS A 118 -5.39 -18.72 -0.75
C HIS A 118 -4.90 -19.66 0.36
N ASP A 119 -3.58 -19.71 0.58
CA ASP A 119 -2.95 -20.60 1.58
C ASP A 119 -2.52 -19.84 2.85
N LYS A 120 -2.98 -18.60 3.06
CA LYS A 120 -2.54 -17.68 4.14
C LYS A 120 -1.03 -17.38 4.14
N GLU A 121 -0.31 -17.80 3.10
CA GLU A 121 1.14 -17.69 2.98
C GLU A 121 1.59 -16.48 2.15
N ASN A 122 0.64 -15.80 1.50
CA ASN A 122 0.94 -14.69 0.60
C ASN A 122 0.01 -13.49 0.87
N PRO A 123 0.10 -12.85 2.03
CA PRO A 123 -0.65 -11.64 2.30
C PRO A 123 -0.24 -10.54 1.31
N HIS A 124 -1.23 -9.89 0.71
CA HIS A 124 -1.00 -8.87 -0.30
C HIS A 124 -2.11 -7.83 -0.33
N CYS A 125 -1.79 -6.68 -0.86
CA CYS A 125 -2.74 -5.58 -1.02
C CYS A 125 -2.96 -5.27 -2.49
N HIS A 126 -4.22 -5.02 -2.85
CA HIS A 126 -4.61 -4.42 -4.12
C HIS A 126 -5.06 -2.98 -3.85
N LEU A 127 -4.49 -2.05 -4.59
CA LEU A 127 -4.85 -0.63 -4.54
C LEU A 127 -5.30 -0.16 -5.92
N LEU A 128 -6.48 0.41 -6.01
CA LEU A 128 -7.00 1.11 -7.19
C LEU A 128 -6.91 2.61 -6.95
N ILE A 129 -6.24 3.36 -7.81
CA ILE A 129 -6.08 4.81 -7.72
C ILE A 129 -6.62 5.44 -8.99
N SER A 130 -7.53 6.40 -8.86
CA SER A 130 -7.93 7.28 -9.96
C SER A 130 -6.81 8.27 -10.29
N GLU A 131 -6.70 8.66 -11.55
CA GLU A 131 -5.84 9.80 -11.92
C GLU A 131 -6.55 11.16 -11.77
N ARG A 132 -7.84 11.18 -11.41
CA ARG A 132 -8.61 12.43 -11.22
C ARG A 132 -8.42 12.96 -9.82
N VAL A 133 -8.04 14.22 -9.75
CA VAL A 133 -7.82 14.92 -8.47
C VAL A 133 -9.17 15.29 -7.87
N ASN A 134 -9.35 15.00 -6.59
CA ASN A 134 -10.46 15.55 -5.83
C ASN A 134 -10.08 16.96 -5.34
N ASP A 135 -10.50 17.95 -6.10
CA ASP A 135 -10.23 19.37 -5.86
C ASP A 135 -11.25 20.05 -4.92
N GLY A 136 -12.13 19.25 -4.29
CA GLY A 136 -13.18 19.73 -3.38
C GLY A 136 -14.40 20.35 -4.07
N VAL A 137 -14.36 20.55 -5.40
CA VAL A 137 -15.50 21.11 -6.13
C VAL A 137 -16.60 20.06 -6.28
N SER A 138 -17.81 20.39 -5.85
CA SER A 138 -18.97 19.51 -5.99
C SER A 138 -19.38 19.39 -7.45
N ARG A 139 -19.40 18.18 -7.98
CA ARG A 139 -19.80 17.85 -9.35
C ARG A 139 -20.67 16.62 -9.39
N ALA A 140 -21.68 16.59 -10.23
CA ALA A 140 -22.40 15.36 -10.53
C ALA A 140 -21.47 14.33 -11.20
N PRO A 141 -21.73 13.01 -11.03
CA PRO A 141 -20.86 11.95 -11.56
C PRO A 141 -20.54 12.10 -13.06
N ASN A 142 -21.53 12.44 -13.88
CA ASN A 142 -21.38 12.61 -15.32
C ASN A 142 -20.48 13.82 -15.68
N LEU A 143 -20.46 14.87 -14.86
CA LEU A 143 -19.58 16.03 -15.05
C LEU A 143 -18.17 15.72 -14.55
N TRP A 144 -18.03 15.00 -13.44
CA TRP A 144 -16.75 14.63 -12.83
C TRP A 144 -15.79 14.00 -13.83
N PHE A 145 -16.27 13.12 -14.69
CA PHE A 145 -15.45 12.38 -15.67
C PHE A 145 -15.28 13.11 -17.02
N LYS A 146 -15.86 14.29 -17.21
CA LYS A 146 -15.60 15.09 -18.40
C LYS A 146 -14.18 15.69 -18.42
N ARG A 147 -13.85 16.36 -19.52
CA ARG A 147 -12.60 17.13 -19.64
C ARG A 147 -12.62 18.29 -18.65
N ALA A 148 -11.49 18.53 -17.99
CA ALA A 148 -11.32 19.72 -17.17
C ALA A 148 -11.42 21.00 -18.02
N ALA A 149 -12.06 22.02 -17.48
CA ALA A 149 -12.15 23.35 -18.08
C ALA A 149 -11.26 24.34 -17.33
N LYS A 150 -11.06 25.53 -17.91
CA LYS A 150 -10.32 26.62 -17.26
C LYS A 150 -11.02 27.04 -15.97
N GLU A 151 -12.37 27.12 -16.01
CA GLU A 151 -13.21 27.32 -14.82
C GLU A 151 -13.55 25.95 -14.26
N GLN A 152 -13.05 25.63 -13.07
CA GLN A 152 -13.14 24.29 -12.48
C GLN A 152 -14.57 23.79 -12.36
N GLU A 153 -15.52 24.66 -12.02
CA GLU A 153 -16.94 24.33 -11.84
C GLU A 153 -17.65 23.91 -13.15
N LYS A 154 -17.17 24.41 -14.30
CA LYS A 154 -17.75 24.12 -15.63
C LYS A 154 -17.15 22.87 -16.27
N GLY A 155 -16.09 22.31 -15.70
CA GLY A 155 -15.37 21.15 -16.21
C GLY A 155 -15.37 19.96 -15.27
N GLY A 156 -14.84 18.84 -15.78
CA GLY A 156 -14.61 17.66 -14.98
C GLY A 156 -13.38 17.78 -14.07
N ALA A 157 -13.22 16.88 -13.13
CA ALA A 157 -12.06 16.78 -12.27
C ALA A 157 -10.78 16.57 -13.10
N LYS A 158 -9.75 17.39 -12.85
CA LYS A 158 -8.48 17.35 -13.60
C LYS A 158 -7.77 16.00 -13.37
N LYS A 159 -7.17 15.43 -14.41
CA LYS A 159 -6.26 14.29 -14.27
C LYS A 159 -4.84 14.76 -14.00
N THR A 160 -4.22 14.20 -12.97
CA THR A 160 -2.78 14.35 -12.76
C THR A 160 -1.98 13.55 -13.78
N ASN A 161 -0.77 14.00 -14.06
CA ASN A 161 0.20 13.27 -14.87
C ASN A 161 1.27 12.55 -14.02
N GLU A 162 1.28 12.75 -12.71
CA GLU A 162 2.34 12.24 -11.82
C GLU A 162 2.46 10.72 -11.82
N LEU A 163 1.34 10.00 -11.99
CA LEU A 163 1.33 8.54 -11.99
C LEU A 163 1.84 7.91 -13.31
N ARG A 164 2.17 8.69 -14.32
CA ARG A 164 2.50 8.20 -15.67
C ARG A 164 3.96 7.85 -15.89
N PRO A 165 4.92 8.67 -15.44
CA PRO A 165 6.32 8.42 -15.67
C PRO A 165 6.78 7.09 -15.05
N ARG A 166 7.81 6.48 -15.65
CA ARG A 166 8.45 5.28 -15.11
C ARG A 166 9.04 5.54 -13.73
N GLU A 167 9.54 6.73 -13.52
CA GLU A 167 10.14 7.22 -12.28
C GLU A 167 9.16 7.12 -11.12
N TRP A 168 7.87 7.39 -11.35
CA TRP A 168 6.85 7.21 -10.33
C TRP A 168 6.77 5.75 -9.84
N LEU A 169 6.81 4.77 -10.76
CA LEU A 169 6.80 3.35 -10.37
C LEU A 169 8.08 2.96 -9.62
N LEU A 170 9.23 3.46 -10.03
CA LEU A 170 10.50 3.21 -9.33
C LEU A 170 10.45 3.77 -7.92
N ARG A 171 9.96 5.00 -7.76
CA ARG A 171 9.75 5.61 -6.44
C ARG A 171 8.74 4.84 -5.59
N CYS A 172 7.62 4.36 -6.15
CA CYS A 172 6.68 3.50 -5.42
C CYS A 172 7.36 2.24 -4.87
N ARG A 173 8.25 1.63 -5.67
CA ARG A 173 8.97 0.41 -5.29
C ARG A 173 9.96 0.65 -4.15
N GLU A 174 10.72 1.72 -4.25
CA GLU A 174 11.66 2.15 -3.22
C GLU A 174 10.92 2.45 -1.91
N LEU A 175 9.92 3.32 -1.97
CA LEU A 175 9.12 3.71 -0.82
C LEU A 175 8.41 2.50 -0.16
N TRP A 176 7.90 1.56 -0.96
CA TRP A 176 7.32 0.33 -0.42
C TRP A 176 8.35 -0.49 0.36
N ALA A 177 9.56 -0.65 -0.17
CA ALA A 177 10.62 -1.35 0.54
C ALA A 177 11.00 -0.65 1.86
N GLU A 178 11.09 0.67 1.85
CA GLU A 178 11.36 1.46 3.06
C GLU A 178 10.28 1.28 4.11
N ARG A 179 8.99 1.42 3.75
CA ARG A 179 7.86 1.30 4.67
C ARG A 179 7.74 -0.11 5.25
N ALA A 180 7.88 -1.13 4.41
CA ALA A 180 7.84 -2.52 4.85
C ALA A 180 9.01 -2.87 5.77
N ASN A 181 10.22 -2.42 5.45
CA ASN A 181 11.40 -2.64 6.28
C ASN A 181 11.31 -1.90 7.62
N HIS A 182 10.75 -0.71 7.62
CA HIS A 182 10.49 0.03 8.85
C HIS A 182 9.47 -0.70 9.74
N ALA A 183 8.37 -1.19 9.18
CA ALA A 183 7.37 -1.96 9.92
C ALA A 183 7.95 -3.27 10.49
N LEU A 184 8.77 -3.98 9.71
CA LEU A 184 9.49 -5.18 10.17
C LEU A 184 10.45 -4.86 11.33
N HIS A 185 11.17 -3.75 11.23
CA HIS A 185 12.08 -3.31 12.29
C HIS A 185 11.33 -3.01 13.59
N LEU A 186 10.23 -2.24 13.50
CA LEU A 186 9.40 -1.93 14.67
C LEU A 186 8.78 -3.17 15.32
N ALA A 187 8.50 -4.20 14.53
CA ALA A 187 8.00 -5.47 15.01
C ALA A 187 9.11 -6.43 15.51
N GLY A 188 10.37 -5.99 15.56
CA GLY A 188 11.52 -6.78 16.06
C GLY A 188 12.05 -7.82 15.07
N TYR A 189 11.70 -7.76 13.79
CA TYR A 189 12.20 -8.69 12.78
C TYR A 189 13.44 -8.15 12.07
N GLU A 190 14.45 -8.99 11.90
CA GLU A 190 15.65 -8.68 11.09
C GLU A 190 15.40 -8.82 9.58
N ALA A 191 14.33 -9.50 9.19
CA ALA A 191 13.98 -9.66 7.78
C ALA A 191 13.87 -8.31 7.07
N ARG A 192 14.42 -8.24 5.85
CA ARG A 192 14.35 -7.03 5.02
C ARG A 192 13.99 -7.41 3.60
N ILE A 193 13.29 -6.51 2.92
CA ILE A 193 13.03 -6.60 1.48
C ILE A 193 13.84 -5.53 0.74
N ASP A 194 14.21 -5.83 -0.50
CA ASP A 194 14.93 -4.90 -1.37
C ASP A 194 14.22 -4.80 -2.74
N HIS A 195 13.96 -3.58 -3.17
CA HIS A 195 13.26 -3.28 -4.41
C HIS A 195 14.18 -3.37 -5.66
N ARG A 196 15.50 -3.38 -5.46
CA ARG A 196 16.48 -3.41 -6.53
C ARG A 196 16.55 -4.79 -7.18
N THR A 197 17.12 -4.86 -8.38
CA THR A 197 17.43 -6.14 -9.01
C THR A 197 18.47 -6.91 -8.21
N LEU A 198 18.50 -8.23 -8.33
CA LEU A 198 19.51 -9.05 -7.64
C LEU A 198 20.93 -8.63 -7.99
N GLU A 199 21.18 -8.30 -9.26
CA GLU A 199 22.44 -7.74 -9.73
C GLU A 199 22.82 -6.45 -8.99
N ALA A 200 21.89 -5.50 -8.86
CA ALA A 200 22.12 -4.25 -8.13
C ALA A 200 22.29 -4.44 -6.61
N GLN A 201 21.84 -5.59 -6.08
CA GLN A 201 22.08 -6.03 -4.70
C GLN A 201 23.42 -6.76 -4.54
N GLY A 202 24.16 -7.00 -5.61
CA GLY A 202 25.40 -7.80 -5.58
C GLY A 202 25.15 -9.31 -5.42
N ILE A 203 23.93 -9.77 -5.67
CA ILE A 203 23.55 -11.18 -5.52
C ILE A 203 23.69 -11.89 -6.88
N ASP A 204 24.70 -12.74 -6.98
CA ASP A 204 24.97 -13.52 -8.20
C ASP A 204 24.05 -14.76 -8.26
N ARG A 205 22.80 -14.53 -8.62
CA ARG A 205 21.84 -15.61 -8.95
C ARG A 205 20.79 -15.14 -9.94
N ALA A 206 20.31 -16.07 -10.76
CA ALA A 206 19.20 -15.78 -11.67
C ALA A 206 17.88 -15.56 -10.90
N PRO A 207 17.12 -14.50 -11.20
CA PRO A 207 15.84 -14.26 -10.57
C PRO A 207 14.82 -15.35 -10.90
N THR A 208 13.95 -15.71 -9.95
CA THR A 208 12.82 -16.60 -10.21
C THR A 208 11.81 -15.93 -11.13
N THR A 209 11.08 -16.72 -11.90
CA THR A 209 10.05 -16.24 -12.83
C THR A 209 8.68 -16.35 -12.15
N HIS A 210 7.92 -15.25 -12.13
CA HIS A 210 6.55 -15.28 -11.64
C HIS A 210 5.69 -16.26 -12.44
N LEU A 211 5.06 -17.20 -11.75
CA LEU A 211 4.31 -18.28 -12.38
C LEU A 211 3.02 -17.78 -13.04
N GLY A 212 2.38 -16.81 -12.46
CA GLY A 212 1.03 -16.37 -12.82
C GLY A 212 -0.05 -17.32 -12.30
N PRO A 213 -1.33 -16.85 -12.22
CA PRO A 213 -2.40 -17.60 -11.57
C PRO A 213 -2.65 -18.99 -12.12
N SER A 214 -2.67 -19.15 -13.46
CA SER A 214 -2.95 -20.43 -14.12
C SER A 214 -1.86 -21.46 -13.84
N VAL A 215 -0.59 -21.07 -14.00
CA VAL A 215 0.56 -21.97 -13.77
C VAL A 215 0.68 -22.30 -12.29
N ALA A 216 0.49 -21.32 -11.39
CA ALA A 216 0.47 -21.55 -9.96
C ALA A 216 -0.65 -22.52 -9.53
N ALA A 217 -1.83 -22.42 -10.14
CA ALA A 217 -2.93 -23.36 -9.90
C ALA A 217 -2.59 -24.79 -10.37
N MET A 218 -1.89 -24.95 -11.50
CA MET A 218 -1.42 -26.25 -11.98
C MET A 218 -0.38 -26.86 -11.01
N GLU A 219 0.61 -26.07 -10.60
CA GLU A 219 1.64 -26.51 -9.66
C GLU A 219 1.05 -26.92 -8.30
N ARG A 220 0.05 -26.21 -7.78
CA ARG A 220 -0.68 -26.60 -6.55
C ARG A 220 -1.40 -27.94 -6.69
N LYS A 221 -1.88 -28.27 -7.88
CA LYS A 221 -2.50 -29.58 -8.19
C LYS A 221 -1.46 -30.68 -8.43
N GLY A 222 -0.18 -30.43 -8.20
CA GLY A 222 0.89 -31.38 -8.45
C GLY A 222 1.32 -31.51 -9.90
N ILE A 223 0.75 -30.72 -10.81
CA ILE A 223 1.10 -30.72 -12.24
C ILE A 223 2.37 -29.89 -12.42
N ARG A 224 3.47 -30.55 -12.74
CA ARG A 224 4.76 -29.89 -12.96
C ARG A 224 4.78 -29.16 -14.27
N THR A 225 5.13 -27.87 -14.22
CA THR A 225 5.23 -27.01 -15.40
C THR A 225 6.68 -26.65 -15.72
N MET A 226 6.98 -26.30 -16.96
CA MET A 226 8.32 -25.86 -17.36
C MET A 226 8.80 -24.65 -16.55
N ARG A 227 7.88 -23.70 -16.26
CA ARG A 227 8.20 -22.49 -15.51
C ARG A 227 8.46 -22.80 -14.04
N GLY A 228 7.66 -23.69 -13.44
CA GLY A 228 7.87 -24.19 -12.08
C GLY A 228 9.17 -24.99 -11.95
N ASN A 229 9.47 -25.88 -12.89
CA ASN A 229 10.73 -26.64 -12.91
C ASN A 229 11.95 -25.71 -12.97
N ARG A 230 11.91 -24.68 -13.81
CA ARG A 230 13.00 -23.68 -13.90
C ARG A 230 13.21 -22.94 -12.57
N ASN A 231 12.14 -22.58 -11.86
CA ASN A 231 12.26 -21.93 -10.56
C ASN A 231 12.86 -22.89 -9.53
N ARG A 232 12.40 -24.13 -9.45
CA ARG A 232 12.98 -25.17 -8.56
C ARG A 232 14.47 -25.40 -8.82
N GLN A 233 14.90 -25.43 -10.08
CA GLN A 233 16.33 -25.56 -10.41
C GLN A 233 17.13 -24.36 -9.89
N ARG A 234 16.60 -23.13 -10.01
CA ARG A 234 17.24 -21.92 -9.49
C ARG A 234 17.30 -21.91 -7.96
N GLU A 235 16.24 -22.34 -7.28
CA GLU A 235 16.19 -22.48 -5.82
C GLU A 235 17.17 -23.55 -5.32
N ALA A 236 17.25 -24.68 -5.98
CA ALA A 236 18.20 -25.74 -5.65
C ALA A 236 19.66 -25.26 -5.78
N ALA A 237 19.97 -24.48 -6.82
CA ALA A 237 21.30 -23.90 -6.98
C ALA A 237 21.67 -22.93 -5.84
N VAL A 238 20.70 -22.15 -5.34
CA VAL A 238 20.89 -21.25 -4.18
C VAL A 238 21.17 -22.03 -2.90
N LEU A 239 20.43 -23.12 -2.66
CA LEU A 239 20.64 -23.96 -1.46
C LEU A 239 22.01 -24.65 -1.45
N GLN A 240 22.55 -24.96 -2.62
CA GLN A 240 23.89 -25.54 -2.76
C GLN A 240 25.02 -24.54 -2.55
N SER A 241 24.76 -23.23 -2.75
CA SER A 241 25.74 -22.16 -2.61
C SER A 241 25.67 -21.41 -1.28
N ALA A 242 24.70 -21.70 -0.42
CA ALA A 242 24.53 -21.01 0.86
C ALA A 242 25.48 -21.57 1.93
N PRO A 243 26.26 -20.72 2.63
CA PRO A 243 27.01 -21.17 3.80
C PRO A 243 26.05 -21.56 4.93
N ALA A 244 26.38 -22.64 5.63
CA ALA A 244 25.61 -23.15 6.76
C ALA A 244 25.75 -22.26 8.00
N SER A 245 25.01 -21.15 8.07
CA SER A 245 24.81 -20.39 9.29
C SER A 245 23.43 -19.70 9.30
N VAL A 246 22.57 -20.18 10.18
CA VAL A 246 21.31 -19.51 10.52
C VAL A 246 21.65 -18.44 11.57
N PRO A 247 21.40 -17.14 11.33
CA PRO A 247 21.58 -16.14 12.37
C PRO A 247 20.49 -16.33 13.45
N THR A 248 20.91 -16.28 14.71
CA THR A 248 20.03 -16.27 15.88
C THR A 248 19.19 -14.99 15.88
N PRO A 249 17.90 -15.04 16.18
CA PRO A 249 17.07 -13.85 16.22
C PRO A 249 17.56 -12.89 17.32
N THR A 250 17.76 -11.62 16.95
CA THR A 250 18.06 -10.56 17.91
C THR A 250 16.79 -10.31 18.75
N PRO A 251 16.90 -10.13 20.07
CA PRO A 251 15.74 -9.84 20.91
C PRO A 251 15.07 -8.53 20.47
N ALA A 252 13.75 -8.48 20.59
CA ALA A 252 12.98 -7.28 20.29
C ALA A 252 13.52 -6.10 21.12
N PRO A 253 13.56 -4.86 20.54
CA PRO A 253 14.06 -3.70 21.25
C PRO A 253 13.27 -3.47 22.54
N THR A 254 13.97 -3.16 23.61
CA THR A 254 13.36 -2.87 24.91
C THR A 254 12.62 -1.53 24.86
N ILE A 255 11.68 -1.34 25.80
CA ILE A 255 10.94 -0.06 25.93
C ILE A 255 11.91 1.12 26.09
N GLU A 256 13.03 0.91 26.80
CA GLU A 256 14.06 1.91 27.02
C GLU A 256 14.80 2.27 25.73
N GLU A 257 15.06 1.31 24.85
CA GLU A 257 15.66 1.56 23.52
C GLU A 257 14.68 2.32 22.62
N CYS A 258 13.39 1.99 22.64
CA CYS A 258 12.36 2.74 21.91
C CYS A 258 12.23 4.18 22.43
N GLN A 259 12.25 4.38 23.74
CA GLN A 259 12.24 5.71 24.37
C GLN A 259 13.50 6.50 24.03
N ALA A 260 14.67 5.87 23.99
CA ALA A 260 15.92 6.51 23.62
C ALA A 260 15.92 6.99 22.16
N VAL A 261 15.33 6.23 21.25
CA VAL A 261 15.18 6.62 19.84
C VAL A 261 14.21 7.80 19.71
N LEU A 262 13.09 7.80 20.42
CA LEU A 262 12.12 8.91 20.43
C LEU A 262 12.75 10.19 21.00
N LEU A 263 13.53 10.07 22.08
CA LEU A 263 14.28 11.18 22.66
C LEU A 263 15.40 11.69 21.74
N ALA A 264 16.05 10.82 20.98
CA ALA A 264 17.07 11.20 20.00
C ALA A 264 16.47 11.95 18.82
N ILE A 265 15.28 11.52 18.33
CA ILE A 265 14.53 12.22 17.28
C ILE A 265 14.06 13.60 17.79
N ALA A 266 13.57 13.68 19.02
CA ALA A 266 13.15 14.93 19.64
C ALA A 266 14.32 15.94 19.84
N LYS A 267 15.56 15.45 20.00
CA LYS A 267 16.74 16.29 20.15
C LYS A 267 17.34 16.81 18.84
N GLN A 268 17.00 16.22 17.70
CA GLN A 268 17.56 16.61 16.40
C GLN A 268 16.91 17.87 15.77
N GLU A 269 15.75 18.33 16.26
CA GLU A 269 15.10 19.56 15.81
C GLU A 269 14.64 20.47 16.98
N PRO A 270 15.53 21.09 17.73
CA PRO A 270 15.13 21.85 18.93
C PRO A 270 14.36 23.14 18.64
N ASN A 271 14.38 23.68 17.44
CA ASN A 271 13.83 25.01 17.13
C ASN A 271 12.38 25.06 16.61
N LYS A 272 11.72 23.92 16.44
CA LYS A 272 10.32 23.87 15.96
C LYS A 272 9.32 23.21 16.91
N MET A 273 9.76 22.74 18.09
CA MET A 273 8.99 21.81 18.91
C MET A 273 8.61 22.28 20.33
N ASP A 274 8.62 23.58 20.63
CA ASP A 274 8.74 24.01 22.03
C ASP A 274 7.46 24.06 22.89
N TYR A 275 6.24 23.97 22.37
CA TYR A 275 5.05 23.93 23.23
C TYR A 275 3.93 23.00 22.70
N HIS A 276 3.73 22.92 21.41
CA HIS A 276 2.69 22.06 20.82
C HIS A 276 3.01 20.57 20.92
N TYR A 277 4.27 20.21 20.81
CA TYR A 277 4.74 18.82 20.80
C TYR A 277 4.58 18.11 22.15
N GLN A 278 4.89 18.78 23.27
CA GLN A 278 4.72 18.18 24.60
C GLN A 278 3.24 17.98 24.97
N ALA A 279 2.36 18.91 24.59
CA ALA A 279 0.94 18.77 24.81
C ALA A 279 0.28 17.69 23.94
N GLN A 280 0.81 17.46 22.74
CA GLN A 280 0.31 16.44 21.82
C GLN A 280 0.87 15.04 22.12
N ILE A 281 2.12 14.93 22.54
CA ILE A 281 2.76 13.62 22.79
C ILE A 281 2.37 12.99 24.12
N LYS A 282 2.16 13.81 25.16
CA LYS A 282 1.88 13.29 26.51
C LYS A 282 0.68 12.33 26.56
N PRO A 283 -0.47 12.61 25.94
CA PRO A 283 -1.60 11.68 25.92
C PRO A 283 -1.28 10.35 25.22
N TYR A 284 -0.44 10.38 24.16
CA TYR A 284 -0.04 9.18 23.43
C TYR A 284 0.95 8.33 24.19
N MET A 285 1.85 8.96 24.95
CA MET A 285 2.79 8.25 25.81
C MET A 285 2.08 7.59 27.00
N GLU A 286 1.04 8.23 27.55
CA GLU A 286 0.18 7.65 28.59
C GLU A 286 -0.59 6.44 28.04
N TYR A 287 -1.20 6.57 26.86
CA TYR A 287 -1.88 5.47 26.18
C TYR A 287 -0.92 4.30 25.86
N PHE A 288 0.29 4.60 25.36
CA PHE A 288 1.32 3.62 25.09
C PHE A 288 1.76 2.86 26.36
N ALA A 289 1.83 3.53 27.50
CA ALA A 289 2.18 2.93 28.79
C ALA A 289 1.11 1.99 29.31
N GLU A 290 -0.17 2.22 29.00
CA GLU A 290 -1.33 1.46 29.45
C GLU A 290 -1.76 0.35 28.49
N ALA A 291 -1.28 0.33 27.26
CA ALA A 291 -1.68 -0.66 26.25
C ALA A 291 -1.11 -2.06 26.55
N ASP A 292 -1.95 -3.08 26.41
CA ASP A 292 -1.57 -4.50 26.59
C ASP A 292 -0.57 -4.95 25.51
N ASP A 293 -0.73 -4.48 24.26
CA ASP A 293 0.24 -4.65 23.18
C ASP A 293 0.91 -3.30 22.85
N LYS A 294 2.13 -3.16 23.36
CA LYS A 294 2.92 -1.93 23.22
C LYS A 294 3.38 -1.65 21.79
N ALA A 295 3.52 -2.69 20.96
CA ALA A 295 3.88 -2.52 19.55
C ALA A 295 2.70 -1.98 18.74
N GLU A 296 1.50 -2.48 18.95
CA GLU A 296 0.27 -1.95 18.33
C GLU A 296 -0.02 -0.52 18.79
N ALA A 297 0.12 -0.25 20.09
CA ALA A 297 -0.06 1.09 20.65
C ALA A 297 0.93 2.09 20.06
N PHE A 298 2.18 1.70 19.84
CA PHE A 298 3.19 2.56 19.23
C PHE A 298 2.85 2.92 17.78
N VAL A 299 2.42 1.96 16.97
CA VAL A 299 1.98 2.20 15.59
C VAL A 299 0.77 3.11 15.57
N PHE A 300 -0.24 2.85 16.41
CA PHE A 300 -1.44 3.66 16.54
C PHE A 300 -1.15 5.10 16.99
N CYS A 301 -0.33 5.29 18.02
CA CYS A 301 0.04 6.61 18.51
C CYS A 301 0.77 7.42 17.44
N ARG A 302 1.67 6.81 16.70
CA ARG A 302 2.41 7.45 15.60
C ARG A 302 1.49 7.87 14.45
N GLU A 303 0.60 6.98 13.99
CA GLU A 303 -0.34 7.29 12.91
C GLU A 303 -1.26 8.46 13.28
N ARG A 304 -1.69 8.50 14.53
CA ARG A 304 -2.53 9.59 15.03
C ARG A 304 -1.77 10.90 15.14
N MET A 305 -0.52 10.88 15.60
CA MET A 305 0.35 12.07 15.63
C MET A 305 0.61 12.63 14.22
N GLU A 306 0.85 11.76 13.22
CA GLU A 306 1.01 12.16 11.82
C GLU A 306 -0.30 12.75 11.24
N ALA A 307 -1.46 12.24 11.64
CA ALA A 307 -2.77 12.74 11.24
C ALA A 307 -3.08 14.11 11.87
N ASP A 308 -2.75 14.32 13.14
CA ASP A 308 -2.99 15.57 13.86
C ASP A 308 -2.11 16.71 13.33
N VAL A 309 -0.85 16.42 12.94
CA VAL A 309 0.05 17.40 12.29
C VAL A 309 -0.48 17.87 10.92
N THR A 310 -1.20 17.03 10.21
CA THR A 310 -1.77 17.37 8.89
C THR A 310 -3.07 18.18 8.99
N THR A 311 -3.77 18.11 10.12
CA THR A 311 -5.04 18.85 10.34
C THR A 311 -4.84 20.28 10.85
N GLU A 312 -3.69 20.61 11.42
CA GLU A 312 -3.37 21.93 11.98
C GLU A 312 -2.47 22.81 11.11
N ALA A 313 -2.50 22.69 9.76
CA ALA A 313 -1.87 23.69 8.91
C ALA A 313 -2.53 25.06 9.13
N PRO A 314 -1.81 26.08 9.65
CA PRO A 314 -2.41 27.37 9.97
C PRO A 314 -2.90 28.05 8.68
N ARG A 315 -4.16 28.48 8.67
CA ARG A 315 -4.66 29.47 7.73
C ARG A 315 -3.88 30.77 7.96
N LEU A 316 -2.81 30.96 7.25
CA LEU A 316 -2.17 32.28 7.15
C LEU A 316 -3.13 33.21 6.40
N LYS A 317 -3.55 34.27 7.10
CA LYS A 317 -4.27 35.42 6.54
C LYS A 317 -3.35 36.22 5.63
#